data_fb4609fb141833fb5c0b5dfc776eca6c
#
_entry.id   fb4609fb141833fb5c0b5dfc776eca6c
#
_cell.length_a   1.000
_cell.length_b   1.000
_cell.length_c   1.000
_cell.angle_alpha   90.00
_cell.angle_beta   90.00
_cell.angle_gamma   90.00
#
_symmetry.space_group_name_H-M   'P 1'
#
loop_
_entity.id
_entity.type
_entity.pdbx_description
1 polymer ?
#
loop_
_entity_poly.entity_id
_entity_poly.type
_entity_poly.pdbx_seq_one_letter_code
_entity_poly.pdbx_strand_id
1 'polypeptide(L)'
;MSAAKSFPLVPQLPHSAAAVRHLVEAALPALGLALTGAQLDALFAYLDLISKWTRVYNLTAVRDPVEMVTHHLLDCLAALAPLAVHLEAARQLERAGPVLTPGLHAGQGSRLLDVGSGAGLPGVVIAICFPDVSVTCVDTVAKKAAFIKQVALTLKLPNLIGLHARVEALAAPGTAPFDVICSRAFASLADFTQWSSGALAPAGVWMAMKGKRPDDEMAALSQDIDVFHVEQLNVPALDAERCIVWMRKRAGLAG
;
A
#
# COMPACT_ATOMS: atom_id res chain seq x y z
N MET A 1 10.11 44.44 26.08
CA MET A 1 11.17 43.62 25.47
C MET A 1 10.59 42.26 25.19
N SER A 2 10.19 42.03 23.92
CA SER A 2 9.52 40.79 23.51
C SER A 2 10.61 39.82 23.01
N ALA A 3 10.72 38.65 23.64
CA ALA A 3 11.65 37.59 23.22
C ALA A 3 11.10 36.90 21.97
N ALA A 4 11.78 37.08 20.85
CA ALA A 4 11.51 36.33 19.63
C ALA A 4 11.79 34.86 19.87
N LYS A 5 10.78 34.02 19.78
CA LYS A 5 10.93 32.56 19.75
C LYS A 5 11.61 32.18 18.43
N SER A 6 12.89 31.79 18.52
CA SER A 6 13.59 31.15 17.40
C SER A 6 12.96 29.79 17.14
N PHE A 7 12.29 29.65 16.00
CA PHE A 7 11.91 28.33 15.47
C PHE A 7 13.20 27.59 15.07
N PRO A 8 13.32 26.28 15.37
CA PRO A 8 14.43 25.50 14.90
C PRO A 8 14.40 25.49 13.36
N LEU A 9 15.54 25.77 12.74
CA LEU A 9 15.75 25.65 11.29
C LEU A 9 15.39 24.23 10.87
N VAL A 10 14.31 24.07 10.11
CA VAL A 10 14.04 22.83 9.40
C VAL A 10 15.23 22.59 8.45
N PRO A 11 15.92 21.44 8.53
CA PRO A 11 17.02 21.18 7.62
C PRO A 11 16.52 21.30 6.18
N GLN A 12 17.16 22.13 5.37
CA GLN A 12 16.85 22.22 3.94
C GLN A 12 17.11 20.84 3.32
N LEU A 13 16.04 20.19 2.87
CA LEU A 13 16.10 18.88 2.25
C LEU A 13 16.89 18.95 0.93
N PRO A 14 17.72 17.96 0.65
CA PRO A 14 18.68 18.03 -0.45
C PRO A 14 18.01 17.89 -1.83
N HIS A 15 18.32 18.79 -2.76
CA HIS A 15 17.74 18.83 -4.11
C HIS A 15 18.45 17.95 -5.16
N SER A 16 19.54 17.24 -4.81
CA SER A 16 20.23 16.35 -5.75
C SER A 16 19.69 14.91 -5.69
N ALA A 17 19.68 14.22 -6.82
CA ALA A 17 19.23 12.80 -6.88
C ALA A 17 20.01 11.89 -5.91
N ALA A 18 21.32 12.13 -5.74
CA ALA A 18 22.15 11.38 -4.80
C ALA A 18 21.74 11.62 -3.35
N ALA A 19 21.39 12.82 -2.99
CA ALA A 19 20.98 13.17 -1.65
C ALA A 19 19.56 12.67 -1.32
N VAL A 20 18.65 12.66 -2.30
CA VAL A 20 17.33 12.04 -2.19
C VAL A 20 17.46 10.53 -1.98
N ARG A 21 18.39 9.88 -2.70
CA ARG A 21 18.70 8.46 -2.52
C ARG A 21 19.23 8.19 -1.12
N HIS A 22 20.17 8.97 -0.64
CA HIS A 22 20.73 8.85 0.71
C HIS A 22 19.66 9.00 1.79
N LEU A 23 18.70 9.90 1.60
CA LEU A 23 17.56 10.06 2.52
C LEU A 23 16.76 8.75 2.67
N VAL A 24 16.45 8.08 1.55
CA VAL A 24 15.75 6.79 1.57
C VAL A 24 16.59 5.72 2.25
N GLU A 25 17.86 5.57 1.84
CA GLU A 25 18.79 4.57 2.40
C GLU A 25 18.97 4.74 3.91
N ALA A 26 19.10 5.98 4.39
CA ALA A 26 19.20 6.28 5.81
C ALA A 26 17.92 5.99 6.61
N ALA A 27 16.75 6.03 5.94
CA ALA A 27 15.46 5.73 6.57
C ALA A 27 15.19 4.22 6.74
N LEU A 28 15.78 3.36 5.88
CA LEU A 28 15.46 1.93 5.85
C LEU A 28 15.64 1.22 7.21
N PRO A 29 16.75 1.43 7.98
CA PRO A 29 16.91 0.78 9.27
C PRO A 29 15.80 1.14 10.28
N ALA A 30 15.38 2.40 10.30
CA ALA A 30 14.28 2.86 11.17
C ALA A 30 12.92 2.26 10.78
N LEU A 31 12.76 1.87 9.51
CA LEU A 31 11.57 1.18 8.99
C LEU A 31 11.67 -0.36 9.13
N GLY A 32 12.76 -0.89 9.65
CA GLY A 32 13.00 -2.33 9.74
C GLY A 32 13.17 -3.00 8.38
N LEU A 33 13.63 -2.28 7.36
CA LEU A 33 13.74 -2.76 5.99
C LEU A 33 15.20 -2.94 5.55
N ALA A 34 15.43 -4.00 4.77
CA ALA A 34 16.69 -4.24 4.06
C ALA A 34 16.35 -4.44 2.58
N LEU A 35 16.52 -3.39 1.76
CA LEU A 35 16.28 -3.44 0.33
C LEU A 35 17.59 -3.67 -0.44
N THR A 36 17.50 -4.45 -1.51
CA THR A 36 18.62 -4.64 -2.45
C THR A 36 18.84 -3.38 -3.29
N GLY A 37 20.04 -3.24 -3.85
CA GLY A 37 20.33 -2.15 -4.79
C GLY A 37 19.36 -2.11 -5.98
N ALA A 38 18.97 -3.29 -6.51
CA ALA A 38 18.01 -3.39 -7.59
C ALA A 38 16.60 -2.91 -7.21
N GLN A 39 16.14 -3.20 -5.99
CA GLN A 39 14.87 -2.68 -5.49
C GLN A 39 14.90 -1.15 -5.33
N LEU A 40 16.00 -0.62 -4.78
CA LEU A 40 16.18 0.82 -4.67
C LEU A 40 16.18 1.49 -6.06
N ASP A 41 16.91 0.95 -7.02
CA ASP A 41 16.95 1.47 -8.38
C ASP A 41 15.56 1.45 -9.03
N ALA A 42 14.79 0.39 -8.83
CA ALA A 42 13.41 0.28 -9.30
C ALA A 42 12.48 1.31 -8.65
N LEU A 43 12.61 1.56 -7.33
CA LEU A 43 11.84 2.57 -6.62
C LEU A 43 12.12 3.98 -7.14
N PHE A 44 13.39 4.32 -7.39
CA PHE A 44 13.75 5.63 -7.97
C PHE A 44 13.28 5.77 -9.42
N ALA A 45 13.43 4.73 -10.23
CA ALA A 45 12.90 4.71 -11.59
C ALA A 45 11.36 4.87 -11.61
N TYR A 46 10.68 4.30 -10.63
CA TYR A 46 9.23 4.49 -10.45
C TYR A 46 8.88 5.95 -10.10
N LEU A 47 9.61 6.60 -9.19
CA LEU A 47 9.40 8.02 -8.87
C LEU A 47 9.61 8.92 -10.11
N ASP A 48 10.60 8.61 -10.93
CA ASP A 48 10.84 9.30 -12.20
C ASP A 48 9.67 9.14 -13.17
N LEU A 49 9.08 7.95 -13.25
CA LEU A 49 7.88 7.70 -14.05
C LEU A 49 6.69 8.52 -13.52
N ILE A 50 6.44 8.53 -12.20
CA ILE A 50 5.39 9.37 -11.60
C ILE A 50 5.61 10.84 -11.98
N SER A 51 6.82 11.36 -11.83
CA SER A 51 7.16 12.75 -12.16
C SER A 51 6.86 13.08 -13.64
N LYS A 52 7.29 12.23 -14.56
CA LYS A 52 7.06 12.38 -16.00
C LYS A 52 5.56 12.37 -16.34
N TRP A 53 4.81 11.43 -15.82
CA TRP A 53 3.38 11.30 -16.10
C TRP A 53 2.55 12.39 -15.41
N THR A 54 2.95 12.85 -14.22
CA THR A 54 2.26 13.94 -13.50
C THR A 54 2.28 15.24 -14.29
N ARG A 55 3.34 15.51 -15.05
CA ARG A 55 3.43 16.71 -15.91
C ARG A 55 2.35 16.73 -17.01
N VAL A 56 1.89 15.54 -17.45
CA VAL A 56 0.95 15.42 -18.56
C VAL A 56 -0.47 15.11 -18.05
N TYR A 57 -0.59 14.25 -17.04
CA TYR A 57 -1.86 13.64 -16.63
C TYR A 57 -2.30 13.99 -15.21
N ASN A 58 -1.54 14.79 -14.46
CA ASN A 58 -1.84 15.13 -13.07
C ASN A 58 -2.12 13.88 -12.19
N LEU A 59 -1.20 12.91 -12.20
CA LEU A 59 -1.34 11.69 -11.43
C LEU A 59 -1.35 11.93 -9.92
N THR A 60 -0.56 12.89 -9.44
CA THR A 60 -0.47 13.32 -8.04
C THR A 60 -0.43 14.85 -7.95
N ALA A 61 -0.90 15.38 -6.82
CA ALA A 61 -0.77 16.80 -6.50
C ALA A 61 0.65 17.18 -6.06
N VAL A 62 1.40 16.23 -5.51
CA VAL A 62 2.79 16.42 -5.05
C VAL A 62 3.71 16.48 -6.26
N ARG A 63 4.50 17.56 -6.37
CA ARG A 63 5.41 17.82 -7.50
C ARG A 63 6.86 17.99 -7.08
N ASP A 64 7.10 18.38 -5.84
CA ASP A 64 8.43 18.49 -5.28
C ASP A 64 9.07 17.10 -5.12
N PRO A 65 10.29 16.87 -5.61
CA PRO A 65 10.94 15.56 -5.54
C PRO A 65 11.13 15.04 -4.12
N VAL A 66 11.38 15.93 -3.16
CA VAL A 66 11.57 15.54 -1.76
C VAL A 66 10.25 15.19 -1.11
N GLU A 67 9.22 15.99 -1.36
CA GLU A 67 7.86 15.65 -0.92
C GLU A 67 7.37 14.34 -1.54
N MET A 68 7.73 14.04 -2.80
CA MET A 68 7.44 12.74 -3.42
C MET A 68 8.11 11.59 -2.67
N VAL A 69 9.32 11.79 -2.17
CA VAL A 69 9.99 10.77 -1.37
C VAL A 69 9.33 10.62 -0.01
N THR A 70 9.10 11.70 0.73
CA THR A 70 8.57 11.62 2.10
C THR A 70 7.11 11.22 2.14
N HIS A 71 6.24 11.89 1.35
CA HIS A 71 4.79 11.69 1.37
C HIS A 71 4.30 10.51 0.51
N HIS A 72 5.13 10.01 -0.41
CA HIS A 72 4.75 8.88 -1.25
C HIS A 72 5.60 7.66 -0.97
N LEU A 73 6.93 7.75 -1.13
CA LEU A 73 7.77 6.57 -1.04
C LEU A 73 7.95 6.09 0.41
N LEU A 74 8.44 6.96 1.31
CA LEU A 74 8.68 6.57 2.71
C LEU A 74 7.38 6.22 3.44
N ASP A 75 6.28 6.92 3.13
CA ASP A 75 4.94 6.59 3.63
C ASP A 75 4.52 5.15 3.25
N CYS A 76 4.75 4.74 1.99
CA CYS A 76 4.47 3.38 1.54
C CYS A 76 5.47 2.37 2.11
N LEU A 77 6.76 2.71 2.19
CA LEU A 77 7.79 1.83 2.75
C LEU A 77 7.52 1.52 4.23
N ALA A 78 6.99 2.48 5.00
CA ALA A 78 6.65 2.27 6.40
C ALA A 78 5.56 1.20 6.61
N ALA A 79 4.73 0.93 5.60
CA ALA A 79 3.72 -0.11 5.66
C ALA A 79 4.25 -1.52 5.32
N LEU A 80 5.48 -1.64 4.81
CA LEU A 80 6.00 -2.93 4.33
C LEU A 80 6.34 -3.90 5.46
N ALA A 81 6.96 -3.44 6.55
CA ALA A 81 7.30 -4.32 7.67
C ALA A 81 6.03 -4.90 8.34
N PRO A 82 4.99 -4.09 8.68
CA PRO A 82 3.69 -4.61 9.11
C PRO A 82 3.07 -5.62 8.14
N LEU A 83 3.10 -5.31 6.85
CA LEU A 83 2.57 -6.21 5.83
C LEU A 83 3.35 -7.53 5.77
N ALA A 84 4.68 -7.49 5.85
CA ALA A 84 5.52 -8.69 5.86
C ALA A 84 5.21 -9.61 7.04
N VAL A 85 5.05 -9.03 8.25
CA VAL A 85 4.65 -9.78 9.45
C VAL A 85 3.30 -10.47 9.25
N HIS A 86 2.32 -9.74 8.69
CA HIS A 86 1.00 -10.31 8.42
C HIS A 86 1.06 -11.44 7.38
N LEU A 87 1.76 -11.25 6.26
CA LEU A 87 1.91 -12.26 5.21
C LEU A 87 2.63 -13.51 5.71
N GLU A 88 3.66 -13.38 6.54
CA GLU A 88 4.38 -14.52 7.11
C GLU A 88 3.51 -15.28 8.13
N ALA A 89 2.76 -14.58 8.98
CA ALA A 89 1.83 -15.21 9.92
C ALA A 89 0.75 -16.01 9.19
N ALA A 90 0.20 -15.48 8.09
CA ALA A 90 -0.77 -16.18 7.24
C ALA A 90 -0.16 -17.45 6.63
N ARG A 91 1.07 -17.38 6.09
CA ARG A 91 1.79 -18.54 5.54
C ARG A 91 2.09 -19.62 6.60
N GLN A 92 2.40 -19.23 7.83
CA GLN A 92 2.64 -20.18 8.93
C GLN A 92 1.36 -20.92 9.34
N LEU A 93 0.22 -20.23 9.37
CA LEU A 93 -1.07 -20.83 9.63
C LEU A 93 -1.48 -21.84 8.54
N GLU A 94 -1.24 -21.53 7.28
CA GLU A 94 -1.47 -22.44 6.15
C GLU A 94 -0.60 -23.71 6.24
N ARG A 95 0.66 -23.58 6.65
CA ARG A 95 1.59 -24.72 6.81
C ARG A 95 1.28 -25.59 8.05
N ALA A 96 0.70 -25.00 9.08
CA ALA A 96 0.36 -25.70 10.34
C ALA A 96 -1.03 -26.36 10.30
N GLY A 97 -1.89 -25.98 9.36
CA GLY A 97 -3.23 -26.53 9.21
C GLY A 97 -3.24 -27.96 8.66
N PRO A 98 -4.27 -28.78 8.96
CA PRO A 98 -4.47 -30.03 8.23
C PRO A 98 -4.62 -29.70 6.74
N VAL A 99 -4.00 -30.52 5.88
CA VAL A 99 -4.08 -30.40 4.41
C VAL A 99 -5.56 -30.43 4.02
N LEU A 100 -6.20 -29.28 4.00
CA LEU A 100 -7.58 -29.11 3.58
C LEU A 100 -7.61 -28.75 2.10
N THR A 101 -8.01 -29.70 1.30
CA THR A 101 -8.41 -29.65 -0.10
C THR A 101 -7.28 -29.40 -1.13
N PRO A 102 -7.07 -30.38 -2.03
CA PRO A 102 -6.29 -30.15 -3.25
C PRO A 102 -7.01 -29.12 -4.11
N GLY A 103 -6.41 -27.94 -4.28
CA GLY A 103 -6.96 -26.88 -5.14
C GLY A 103 -6.82 -25.46 -4.59
N LEU A 104 -6.55 -25.26 -3.32
CA LEU A 104 -6.27 -23.96 -2.75
C LEU A 104 -4.73 -23.74 -2.68
N HIS A 105 -4.23 -23.08 -3.71
CA HIS A 105 -3.00 -22.25 -3.74
C HIS A 105 -1.66 -22.82 -3.21
N ALA A 106 -1.45 -24.12 -3.19
CA ALA A 106 -0.11 -24.68 -3.00
C ALA A 106 0.80 -24.21 -4.15
N GLY A 107 1.59 -23.16 -3.92
CA GLY A 107 2.61 -22.67 -4.86
C GLY A 107 2.38 -21.29 -5.46
N GLN A 108 1.27 -20.60 -5.20
CA GLN A 108 1.09 -19.19 -5.58
C GLN A 108 1.39 -18.29 -4.37
N GLY A 109 2.23 -17.26 -4.56
CA GLY A 109 2.43 -16.22 -3.56
C GLY A 109 1.13 -15.48 -3.24
N SER A 110 1.07 -14.81 -2.09
CA SER A 110 -0.12 -14.06 -1.65
C SER A 110 -0.60 -13.07 -2.71
N ARG A 111 -1.91 -12.89 -2.79
CA ARG A 111 -2.57 -11.97 -3.73
C ARG A 111 -3.01 -10.70 -3.00
N LEU A 112 -2.55 -9.56 -3.48
CA LEU A 112 -2.87 -8.25 -2.92
C LEU A 112 -3.61 -7.39 -3.94
N LEU A 113 -4.66 -6.71 -3.48
CA LEU A 113 -5.40 -5.71 -4.25
C LEU A 113 -5.18 -4.33 -3.65
N ASP A 114 -4.73 -3.38 -4.46
CA ASP A 114 -4.65 -1.95 -4.10
C ASP A 114 -5.83 -1.21 -4.74
N VAL A 115 -6.77 -0.74 -3.91
CA VAL A 115 -8.03 -0.13 -4.33
C VAL A 115 -7.92 1.39 -4.40
N GLY A 116 -8.31 1.96 -5.55
CA GLY A 116 -8.15 3.38 -5.80
C GLY A 116 -6.68 3.76 -5.88
N SER A 117 -5.87 2.90 -6.47
CA SER A 117 -4.40 2.93 -6.40
C SER A 117 -3.77 4.22 -6.93
N GLY A 118 -4.47 5.01 -7.72
CA GLY A 118 -3.97 6.27 -8.23
C GLY A 118 -2.69 6.12 -9.05
N ALA A 119 -1.61 6.66 -8.54
CA ALA A 119 -0.27 6.47 -9.10
C ALA A 119 0.34 5.09 -8.75
N GLY A 120 -0.39 4.19 -8.09
CA GLY A 120 0.08 2.87 -7.67
C GLY A 120 0.70 2.83 -6.28
N LEU A 121 0.19 3.64 -5.36
CA LEU A 121 0.72 3.78 -4.01
C LEU A 121 -0.31 3.28 -2.98
N PRO A 122 -0.05 2.18 -2.25
CA PRO A 122 1.24 1.50 -2.07
C PRO A 122 1.55 0.34 -3.05
N GLY A 123 0.62 -0.09 -3.91
CA GLY A 123 0.69 -1.34 -4.67
C GLY A 123 1.98 -1.53 -5.47
N VAL A 124 2.47 -0.51 -6.20
CA VAL A 124 3.73 -0.61 -6.96
C VAL A 124 4.93 -0.77 -6.04
N VAL A 125 4.96 -0.07 -4.91
CA VAL A 125 6.04 -0.18 -3.92
C VAL A 125 6.07 -1.60 -3.34
N ILE A 126 4.89 -2.16 -3.04
CA ILE A 126 4.75 -3.55 -2.58
C ILE A 126 5.25 -4.52 -3.65
N ALA A 127 4.86 -4.35 -4.92
CA ALA A 127 5.29 -5.22 -6.01
C ALA A 127 6.81 -5.21 -6.24
N ILE A 128 7.46 -4.06 -6.07
CA ILE A 128 8.92 -3.94 -6.17
C ILE A 128 9.60 -4.65 -4.99
N CYS A 129 9.09 -4.47 -3.77
CA CYS A 129 9.73 -4.96 -2.56
C CYS A 129 9.42 -6.43 -2.25
N PHE A 130 8.27 -6.93 -2.69
CA PHE A 130 7.82 -8.32 -2.48
C PHE A 130 7.53 -9.01 -3.83
N PRO A 131 8.56 -9.52 -4.52
CA PRO A 131 8.40 -10.12 -5.84
C PRO A 131 7.50 -11.36 -5.86
N ASP A 132 7.34 -12.04 -4.71
CA ASP A 132 6.48 -13.23 -4.55
C ASP A 132 5.00 -12.88 -4.29
N VAL A 133 4.66 -11.60 -4.10
CA VAL A 133 3.28 -11.13 -3.91
C VAL A 133 2.72 -10.70 -5.26
N SER A 134 1.60 -11.30 -5.68
CA SER A 134 0.88 -10.89 -6.87
C SER A 134 0.03 -9.66 -6.57
N VAL A 135 0.38 -8.50 -7.12
CA VAL A 135 -0.26 -7.22 -6.84
C VAL A 135 -1.15 -6.78 -8.00
N THR A 136 -2.41 -6.52 -7.70
CA THR A 136 -3.35 -5.88 -8.65
C THR A 136 -3.68 -4.47 -8.14
N CYS A 137 -3.40 -3.46 -8.95
CA CYS A 137 -3.79 -2.09 -8.69
C CYS A 137 -5.05 -1.77 -9.49
N VAL A 138 -6.17 -1.47 -8.84
CA VAL A 138 -7.44 -1.12 -9.50
C VAL A 138 -7.75 0.36 -9.31
N ASP A 139 -8.15 1.03 -10.40
CA ASP A 139 -8.63 2.41 -10.37
C ASP A 139 -9.73 2.60 -11.42
N THR A 140 -10.73 3.44 -11.12
CA THR A 140 -11.82 3.79 -12.04
C THR A 140 -11.41 4.78 -13.12
N VAL A 141 -10.20 5.34 -13.04
CA VAL A 141 -9.66 6.28 -14.00
C VAL A 141 -8.72 5.56 -14.96
N ALA A 142 -9.13 5.39 -16.21
CA ALA A 142 -8.40 4.62 -17.23
C ALA A 142 -6.92 5.02 -17.39
N LYS A 143 -6.62 6.32 -17.35
CA LYS A 143 -5.23 6.82 -17.46
C LYS A 143 -4.34 6.40 -16.29
N LYS A 144 -4.90 6.23 -15.08
CA LYS A 144 -4.16 5.74 -13.91
C LYS A 144 -3.84 4.25 -14.06
N ALA A 145 -4.81 3.45 -14.46
CA ALA A 145 -4.59 2.04 -14.77
C ALA A 145 -3.57 1.83 -15.92
N ALA A 146 -3.62 2.70 -16.95
CA ALA A 146 -2.63 2.68 -18.03
C ALA A 146 -1.22 3.04 -17.53
N PHE A 147 -1.10 3.97 -16.59
CA PHE A 147 0.17 4.27 -15.94
C PHE A 147 0.75 3.06 -15.22
N ILE A 148 -0.04 2.34 -14.42
CA ILE A 148 0.41 1.12 -13.72
C ILE A 148 0.89 0.06 -14.71
N LYS A 149 0.18 -0.15 -15.83
CA LYS A 149 0.63 -1.05 -16.91
C LYS A 149 1.98 -0.61 -17.48
N GLN A 150 2.16 0.69 -17.70
CA GLN A 150 3.45 1.22 -18.18
C GLN A 150 4.56 0.99 -17.16
N VAL A 151 4.30 1.17 -15.86
CA VAL A 151 5.26 0.88 -14.78
C VAL A 151 5.64 -0.60 -14.80
N ALA A 152 4.66 -1.51 -14.83
CA ALA A 152 4.89 -2.96 -14.86
C ALA A 152 5.80 -3.37 -16.02
N LEU A 153 5.56 -2.83 -17.22
CA LEU A 153 6.38 -3.08 -18.40
C LEU A 153 7.79 -2.49 -18.29
N THR A 154 7.88 -1.22 -17.88
CA THR A 154 9.17 -0.48 -17.83
C THR A 154 10.11 -1.05 -16.79
N LEU A 155 9.57 -1.41 -15.61
CA LEU A 155 10.35 -1.95 -14.50
C LEU A 155 10.41 -3.48 -14.51
N LYS A 156 9.78 -4.13 -15.51
CA LYS A 156 9.75 -5.59 -15.66
C LYS A 156 9.23 -6.29 -14.40
N LEU A 157 8.09 -5.82 -13.89
CA LEU A 157 7.42 -6.39 -12.72
C LEU A 157 6.32 -7.38 -13.15
N PRO A 158 6.63 -8.69 -13.29
CA PRO A 158 5.65 -9.68 -13.74
C PRO A 158 4.53 -9.92 -12.73
N ASN A 159 4.76 -9.54 -11.48
CA ASN A 159 3.82 -9.65 -10.36
C ASN A 159 2.90 -8.44 -10.21
N LEU A 160 2.94 -7.44 -11.11
CA LEU A 160 2.13 -6.21 -11.04
C LEU A 160 1.13 -6.14 -12.20
N ILE A 161 -0.15 -5.94 -11.85
CA ILE A 161 -1.25 -5.78 -12.81
C ILE A 161 -1.94 -4.43 -12.55
N GLY A 162 -2.08 -3.60 -13.59
CA GLY A 162 -2.92 -2.41 -13.58
C GLY A 162 -4.29 -2.70 -14.19
N LEU A 163 -5.37 -2.44 -13.47
CA LEU A 163 -6.73 -2.75 -13.90
C LEU A 163 -7.62 -1.51 -13.88
N HIS A 164 -8.25 -1.21 -15.01
CA HIS A 164 -9.30 -0.18 -15.11
C HIS A 164 -10.65 -0.84 -14.84
N ALA A 165 -11.15 -0.72 -13.64
CA ALA A 165 -12.44 -1.28 -13.21
C ALA A 165 -12.95 -0.60 -11.94
N ARG A 166 -14.21 -0.83 -11.59
CA ARG A 166 -14.72 -0.66 -10.24
C ARG A 166 -14.33 -1.89 -9.42
N VAL A 167 -14.02 -1.72 -8.13
CA VAL A 167 -13.60 -2.84 -7.27
C VAL A 167 -14.70 -3.89 -7.12
N GLU A 168 -15.96 -3.50 -7.12
CA GLU A 168 -17.12 -4.39 -7.03
C GLU A 168 -17.18 -5.41 -8.18
N ALA A 169 -16.64 -5.06 -9.35
CA ALA A 169 -16.57 -5.96 -10.49
C ALA A 169 -15.60 -7.14 -10.29
N LEU A 170 -14.69 -7.04 -9.31
CA LEU A 170 -13.73 -8.11 -8.98
C LEU A 170 -14.35 -9.24 -8.13
N ALA A 171 -15.58 -9.07 -7.68
CA ALA A 171 -16.37 -10.12 -7.01
C ALA A 171 -17.01 -11.11 -7.98
N ALA A 172 -16.76 -11.01 -9.30
CA ALA A 172 -17.38 -11.87 -10.30
C ALA A 172 -16.98 -13.35 -10.12
N PRO A 173 -17.91 -14.31 -10.38
CA PRO A 173 -17.60 -15.73 -10.35
C PRO A 173 -16.40 -16.08 -11.22
N GLY A 174 -15.49 -16.91 -10.68
CA GLY A 174 -14.25 -17.31 -11.36
C GLY A 174 -13.07 -16.35 -11.16
N THR A 175 -13.28 -15.21 -10.53
CA THR A 175 -12.17 -14.34 -10.08
C THR A 175 -11.61 -14.89 -8.77
N ALA A 176 -10.31 -15.19 -8.75
CA ALA A 176 -9.69 -15.64 -7.52
C ALA A 176 -9.64 -14.48 -6.50
N PRO A 177 -10.02 -14.72 -5.23
CA PRO A 177 -10.06 -13.67 -4.21
C PRO A 177 -8.67 -13.19 -3.79
N PHE A 178 -8.62 -12.08 -3.05
CA PHE A 178 -7.39 -11.48 -2.57
C PHE A 178 -7.20 -11.74 -1.06
N ASP A 179 -5.97 -12.07 -0.67
CA ASP A 179 -5.61 -12.32 0.72
C ASP A 179 -5.48 -11.02 1.51
N VAL A 180 -5.01 -9.97 0.83
CA VAL A 180 -4.93 -8.62 1.38
C VAL A 180 -5.56 -7.63 0.41
N ILE A 181 -6.47 -6.81 0.89
CA ILE A 181 -6.97 -5.65 0.15
C ILE A 181 -6.47 -4.39 0.86
N CYS A 182 -5.66 -3.59 0.20
CA CYS A 182 -5.16 -2.34 0.75
C CYS A 182 -5.75 -1.11 0.06
N SER A 183 -5.67 0.02 0.75
CA SER A 183 -5.99 1.33 0.18
C SER A 183 -5.22 2.43 0.89
N ARG A 184 -4.93 3.52 0.17
CA ARG A 184 -4.38 4.75 0.70
C ARG A 184 -5.16 5.94 0.14
N ALA A 185 -5.61 6.85 1.04
CA ALA A 185 -6.38 8.04 0.66
C ALA A 185 -7.61 7.72 -0.23
N PHE A 186 -8.23 6.59 0.02
CA PHE A 186 -9.47 6.14 -0.61
C PHE A 186 -10.68 6.61 0.25
N ALA A 187 -11.87 6.08 0.03
CA ALA A 187 -13.12 6.38 0.72
C ALA A 187 -13.07 6.19 2.27
N SER A 188 -14.20 6.30 2.95
CA SER A 188 -14.33 5.90 4.34
C SER A 188 -14.00 4.42 4.54
N LEU A 189 -13.68 3.99 5.78
CA LEU A 189 -13.47 2.58 6.09
C LEU A 189 -14.71 1.73 5.76
N ALA A 190 -15.92 2.28 5.99
CA ALA A 190 -17.18 1.61 5.69
C ALA A 190 -17.33 1.36 4.18
N ASP A 191 -17.15 2.39 3.35
CA ASP A 191 -17.22 2.24 1.89
C ASP A 191 -16.13 1.32 1.34
N PHE A 192 -14.89 1.46 1.87
CA PHE A 192 -13.76 0.61 1.47
C PHE A 192 -14.04 -0.87 1.72
N THR A 193 -14.51 -1.23 2.92
CA THR A 193 -14.82 -2.62 3.25
C THR A 193 -16.05 -3.12 2.50
N GLN A 194 -17.10 -2.30 2.38
CA GLN A 194 -18.33 -2.66 1.67
C GLN A 194 -18.08 -2.94 0.19
N TRP A 195 -17.41 -2.02 -0.52
CA TRP A 195 -17.23 -2.14 -1.97
C TRP A 195 -16.25 -3.24 -2.37
N SER A 196 -15.30 -3.57 -1.52
CA SER A 196 -14.28 -4.59 -1.80
C SER A 196 -14.54 -5.95 -1.14
N SER A 197 -15.60 -6.08 -0.34
CA SER A 197 -15.89 -7.30 0.44
C SER A 197 -16.02 -8.56 -0.41
N GLY A 198 -16.60 -8.45 -1.61
CA GLY A 198 -16.78 -9.57 -2.51
C GLY A 198 -15.48 -10.06 -3.18
N ALA A 199 -14.43 -9.22 -3.18
CA ALA A 199 -13.12 -9.58 -3.70
C ALA A 199 -12.18 -10.15 -2.63
N LEU A 200 -12.53 -10.05 -1.33
CA LEU A 200 -11.71 -10.51 -0.22
C LEU A 200 -11.83 -12.02 -0.03
N ALA A 201 -10.70 -12.68 0.17
CA ALA A 201 -10.67 -14.11 0.53
C ALA A 201 -11.37 -14.34 1.88
N PRO A 202 -11.91 -15.57 2.15
CA PRO A 202 -12.59 -15.86 3.41
C PRO A 202 -11.76 -15.55 4.66
N ALA A 203 -10.45 -15.84 4.63
CA ALA A 203 -9.49 -15.52 5.69
C ALA A 203 -8.68 -14.23 5.41
N GLY A 204 -9.05 -13.47 4.39
CA GLY A 204 -8.36 -12.27 3.98
C GLY A 204 -8.57 -11.09 4.91
N VAL A 205 -7.75 -10.07 4.76
CA VAL A 205 -7.80 -8.86 5.58
C VAL A 205 -7.79 -7.60 4.73
N TRP A 206 -8.34 -6.52 5.29
CA TRP A 206 -8.17 -5.18 4.78
C TRP A 206 -7.04 -4.46 5.52
N MET A 207 -6.23 -3.73 4.79
CA MET A 207 -5.14 -2.88 5.24
C MET A 207 -5.40 -1.44 4.79
N ALA A 208 -6.01 -0.62 5.63
CA ALA A 208 -6.28 0.78 5.31
C ALA A 208 -5.19 1.69 5.86
N MET A 209 -4.44 2.36 4.96
CA MET A 209 -3.46 3.38 5.34
C MET A 209 -4.18 4.71 5.57
N LYS A 210 -4.06 5.24 6.77
CA LYS A 210 -4.68 6.50 7.21
C LYS A 210 -3.64 7.46 7.78
N GLY A 211 -4.01 8.72 7.86
CA GLY A 211 -3.26 9.73 8.62
C GLY A 211 -3.42 9.50 10.11
N LYS A 212 -4.27 10.30 10.75
CA LYS A 212 -4.65 10.08 12.15
C LYS A 212 -5.48 8.82 12.31
N ARG A 213 -5.45 8.25 13.51
CA ARG A 213 -6.36 7.18 13.89
C ARG A 213 -7.81 7.60 13.65
N PRO A 214 -8.57 6.87 12.80
CA PRO A 214 -9.90 7.31 12.37
C PRO A 214 -11.00 6.74 13.27
N ASP A 215 -11.06 7.17 14.54
CA ASP A 215 -11.98 6.62 15.56
C ASP A 215 -13.45 6.71 15.13
N ASP A 216 -13.87 7.82 14.52
CA ASP A 216 -15.24 8.00 14.01
C ASP A 216 -15.56 7.05 12.85
N GLU A 217 -14.61 6.83 11.92
CA GLU A 217 -14.81 5.89 10.83
C GLU A 217 -14.85 4.43 11.34
N MET A 218 -14.03 4.10 12.35
CA MET A 218 -14.05 2.78 12.98
C MET A 218 -15.37 2.51 13.71
N ALA A 219 -15.92 3.51 14.39
CA ALA A 219 -17.22 3.41 15.06
C ALA A 219 -18.40 3.26 14.07
N ALA A 220 -18.24 3.75 12.83
CA ALA A 220 -19.25 3.66 11.77
C ALA A 220 -19.18 2.36 10.95
N LEU A 221 -18.23 1.46 11.24
CA LEU A 221 -18.13 0.18 10.54
C LEU A 221 -19.33 -0.73 10.84
N SER A 222 -19.69 -1.53 9.85
CA SER A 222 -20.71 -2.56 9.99
C SER A 222 -20.31 -3.61 11.06
N GLN A 223 -21.30 -4.20 11.74
CA GLN A 223 -21.06 -5.16 12.82
C GLN A 223 -20.36 -6.45 12.36
N ASP A 224 -20.39 -6.76 11.09
CA ASP A 224 -19.70 -7.91 10.47
C ASP A 224 -18.21 -7.64 10.22
N ILE A 225 -17.72 -6.41 10.45
CA ILE A 225 -16.31 -6.06 10.35
C ILE A 225 -15.67 -5.99 11.73
N ASP A 226 -14.52 -6.63 11.87
CA ASP A 226 -13.68 -6.62 13.06
C ASP A 226 -12.41 -5.81 12.80
N VAL A 227 -12.21 -4.70 13.54
CA VAL A 227 -10.94 -4.00 13.60
C VAL A 227 -10.07 -4.70 14.63
N PHE A 228 -9.18 -5.58 14.19
CA PHE A 228 -8.38 -6.38 15.10
C PHE A 228 -7.05 -5.73 15.51
N HIS A 229 -6.58 -4.74 14.75
CA HIS A 229 -5.37 -4.01 15.08
C HIS A 229 -5.34 -2.62 14.44
N VAL A 230 -4.79 -1.64 15.16
CA VAL A 230 -4.43 -0.32 14.61
C VAL A 230 -2.97 -0.07 14.94
N GLU A 231 -2.15 -0.01 13.91
CA GLU A 231 -0.71 0.16 14.04
C GLU A 231 -0.29 1.58 13.70
N GLN A 232 0.40 2.25 14.63
CA GLN A 232 0.99 3.56 14.37
C GLN A 232 2.28 3.40 13.56
N LEU A 233 2.41 4.18 12.50
CA LEU A 233 3.61 4.17 11.66
C LEU A 233 4.47 5.39 11.98
N ASN A 234 5.75 5.16 12.17
CA ASN A 234 6.75 6.22 12.21
C ASN A 234 7.39 6.36 10.82
N VAL A 235 7.06 7.43 10.11
CA VAL A 235 7.61 7.68 8.77
C VAL A 235 8.77 8.68 8.90
N PRO A 236 10.03 8.26 8.67
CA PRO A 236 11.18 9.15 8.79
C PRO A 236 11.04 10.39 7.89
N ALA A 237 11.44 11.55 8.41
CA ALA A 237 11.37 12.84 7.73
C ALA A 237 9.95 13.31 7.35
N LEU A 238 8.91 12.70 7.88
CA LEU A 238 7.53 13.12 7.72
C LEU A 238 6.96 13.56 9.08
N ASP A 239 6.69 14.85 9.25
CA ASP A 239 6.04 15.40 10.45
C ASP A 239 4.52 15.30 10.31
N ALA A 240 4.02 14.06 10.27
CA ALA A 240 2.59 13.77 10.20
C ALA A 240 2.29 12.39 10.74
N GLU A 241 1.18 12.27 11.46
CA GLU A 241 0.70 10.97 11.94
C GLU A 241 0.34 10.05 10.78
N ARG A 242 0.67 8.78 10.94
CA ARG A 242 0.30 7.70 10.02
C ARG A 242 -0.07 6.46 10.80
N CYS A 243 -1.09 5.77 10.33
CA CYS A 243 -1.45 4.46 10.90
C CYS A 243 -1.97 3.51 9.82
N ILE A 244 -1.96 2.23 10.14
CA ILE A 244 -2.68 1.19 9.41
C ILE A 244 -3.83 0.72 10.27
N VAL A 245 -5.03 0.67 9.69
CA VAL A 245 -6.18 0.00 10.30
C VAL A 245 -6.32 -1.36 9.64
N TRP A 246 -6.11 -2.41 10.45
CA TRP A 246 -6.27 -3.80 10.04
C TRP A 246 -7.66 -4.30 10.38
N MET A 247 -8.38 -4.81 9.37
CA MET A 247 -9.76 -5.26 9.50
C MET A 247 -9.95 -6.63 8.85
N ARG A 248 -10.95 -7.36 9.30
CA ARG A 248 -11.36 -8.65 8.73
C ARG A 248 -12.87 -8.85 8.87
N LYS A 249 -13.42 -9.80 8.16
CA LYS A 249 -14.79 -10.26 8.41
C LYS A 249 -14.86 -10.98 9.75
N ARG A 250 -15.91 -10.72 10.54
CA ARG A 250 -16.15 -11.50 11.77
C ARG A 250 -16.51 -12.93 11.41
N ALA A 251 -15.89 -13.88 12.08
CA ALA A 251 -16.29 -15.28 11.97
C ALA A 251 -17.68 -15.48 12.61
N GLY A 252 -18.61 -16.05 11.88
CA GLY A 252 -19.89 -16.51 12.46
C GLY A 252 -21.13 -15.67 12.13
N LEU A 253 -21.07 -14.67 11.24
CA LEU A 253 -22.26 -13.95 10.74
C LEU A 253 -22.58 -14.26 9.27
N ALA A 254 -22.18 -15.42 8.77
CA ALA A 254 -22.70 -15.93 7.52
C ALA A 254 -24.10 -16.48 7.79
N GLY A 255 -25.13 -15.65 7.54
CA GLY A 255 -26.52 -16.04 7.48
C GLY A 255 -26.86 -16.68 6.15
#